data_0a50ab8423c25523e162169ee47dcd76
#
_entry.id   0a50ab8423c25523e162169ee47dcd76
#
_cell.length_a   1.000
_cell.length_b   1.000
_cell.length_c   1.000
_cell.angle_alpha   90.00
_cell.angle_beta   90.00
_cell.angle_gamma   90.00
#
_symmetry.space_group_name_H-M   'P 1'
#
loop_
_entity.id
_entity.type
_entity.pdbx_description
1 polymer ?
#
loop_
_entity_poly.entity_id
_entity_poly.type
_entity_poly.pdbx_seq_one_letter_code
_entity_poly.pdbx_strand_id
1 'polypeptide(L)'
;LVERHGADSVLGATPTPLRVPALIDDVVSAMRQMDVSVEGIFRKNGNVRRLKELADALDREVDTINLLDDHPVQLAALLKKFLRDLPDPLLTSRLYELFVHTQCIQQPAERHYLVAMVAMLLPRHNRDALEVLFVFLRWVATFAYIDDEAGSRMDIPNLATVMAPSLLYSRSTAPTRGEAMVAQSV
;
A
#
# COMPACT_ATOMS: atom_id res chain seq x y z
N LEU A 1 9.16 12.23 5.98
CA LEU A 1 9.18 11.28 4.85
C LEU A 1 10.19 11.77 3.83
N VAL A 2 11.22 10.98 3.58
CA VAL A 2 12.16 11.27 2.49
C VAL A 2 11.46 10.89 1.18
N GLU A 3 11.33 11.84 0.26
CA GLU A 3 10.77 11.63 -1.07
C GLU A 3 11.90 11.38 -2.06
N ARG A 4 11.73 10.38 -2.93
CA ARG A 4 12.61 10.16 -4.08
C ARG A 4 11.91 10.59 -5.36
N HIS A 5 12.68 11.20 -6.24
CA HIS A 5 12.27 11.59 -7.58
C HIS A 5 12.99 10.67 -8.57
N GLY A 6 12.28 9.93 -9.39
CA GLY A 6 13.01 9.15 -10.38
C GLY A 6 12.26 8.12 -11.19
N ALA A 7 11.09 7.69 -10.75
CA ALA A 7 10.31 6.78 -11.59
C ALA A 7 9.48 7.56 -12.61
N ASP A 8 9.52 7.15 -13.87
CA ASP A 8 8.61 7.65 -14.88
C ASP A 8 7.21 7.07 -14.67
N SER A 9 6.18 7.88 -14.91
CA SER A 9 4.80 7.41 -14.85
C SER A 9 4.58 6.36 -15.94
N VAL A 10 4.18 5.16 -15.54
CA VAL A 10 3.83 4.05 -16.45
C VAL A 10 2.37 4.15 -16.88
N LEU A 11 1.50 4.63 -15.99
CA LEU A 11 0.07 4.75 -16.24
C LEU A 11 -0.31 6.08 -16.88
N GLY A 12 0.59 7.06 -16.92
CA GLY A 12 0.34 8.40 -17.43
C GLY A 12 -0.67 9.21 -16.61
N ALA A 13 -0.99 8.74 -15.40
CA ALA A 13 -1.98 9.38 -14.53
C ALA A 13 -1.45 10.65 -13.85
N THR A 14 -0.13 10.76 -13.71
CA THR A 14 0.54 11.90 -13.07
C THR A 14 1.73 12.37 -13.90
N PRO A 15 2.10 13.68 -13.82
CA PRO A 15 3.31 14.19 -14.48
C PRO A 15 4.56 13.54 -13.88
N THR A 16 5.55 13.24 -14.72
CA THR A 16 6.88 12.78 -14.30
C THR A 16 7.72 13.94 -13.77
N PRO A 17 8.71 13.72 -12.86
CA PRO A 17 8.95 12.46 -12.14
C PRO A 17 7.92 12.22 -11.02
N LEU A 18 7.69 10.94 -10.69
CA LEU A 18 6.84 10.55 -9.58
C LEU A 18 7.52 10.90 -8.25
N ARG A 19 6.73 11.31 -7.25
CA ARG A 19 7.19 11.59 -5.89
C ARG A 19 6.68 10.51 -4.95
N VAL A 20 7.59 9.65 -4.53
CA VAL A 20 7.25 8.45 -3.75
C VAL A 20 7.99 8.47 -2.42
N PRO A 21 7.36 8.05 -1.30
CA PRO A 21 8.09 7.82 -0.07
C PRO A 21 9.27 6.85 -0.29
N ALA A 22 10.46 7.21 0.19
CA ALA A 22 11.67 6.44 -0.03
C ALA A 22 11.49 4.95 0.33
N LEU A 23 10.79 4.66 1.44
CA LEU A 23 10.55 3.28 1.86
C LEU A 23 9.75 2.46 0.82
N ILE A 24 8.75 3.06 0.17
CA ILE A 24 8.01 2.35 -0.90
C ILE A 24 8.95 2.02 -2.06
N ASP A 25 9.76 2.99 -2.49
CA ASP A 25 10.70 2.82 -3.58
C ASP A 25 11.77 1.77 -3.25
N ASP A 26 12.35 1.83 -2.05
CA ASP A 26 13.39 0.90 -1.58
C ASP A 26 12.85 -0.53 -1.47
N VAL A 27 11.68 -0.73 -0.85
CA VAL A 27 11.07 -2.05 -0.72
C VAL A 27 10.68 -2.61 -2.08
N VAL A 28 10.07 -1.81 -2.96
CA VAL A 28 9.70 -2.24 -4.31
C VAL A 28 10.95 -2.61 -5.12
N SER A 29 12.01 -1.81 -5.05
CA SER A 29 13.28 -2.05 -5.74
C SER A 29 13.98 -3.31 -5.23
N ALA A 30 13.99 -3.54 -3.93
CA ALA A 30 14.53 -4.76 -3.32
C ALA A 30 13.71 -6.00 -3.74
N MET A 31 12.39 -5.95 -3.61
CA MET A 31 11.53 -7.08 -3.96
C MET A 31 11.57 -7.45 -5.45
N ARG A 32 11.85 -6.50 -6.33
CA ARG A 32 12.04 -6.78 -7.78
C ARG A 32 13.30 -7.59 -8.08
N GLN A 33 14.24 -7.66 -7.16
CA GLN A 33 15.47 -8.44 -7.26
C GLN A 33 15.37 -9.80 -6.57
N MET A 34 14.23 -10.09 -5.93
CA MET A 34 13.99 -11.32 -5.16
C MET A 34 13.01 -12.25 -5.88
N ASP A 35 12.96 -13.50 -5.42
CA ASP A 35 11.91 -14.43 -5.82
C ASP A 35 10.58 -14.06 -5.13
N VAL A 36 9.65 -13.51 -5.88
CA VAL A 36 8.30 -13.15 -5.42
C VAL A 36 7.26 -14.25 -5.70
N SER A 37 7.69 -15.39 -6.23
CA SER A 37 6.83 -16.56 -6.44
C SER A 37 6.52 -17.33 -5.15
N VAL A 38 7.10 -16.91 -4.04
CA VAL A 38 6.89 -17.52 -2.72
C VAL A 38 5.41 -17.57 -2.38
N GLU A 39 4.91 -18.78 -2.08
CA GLU A 39 3.49 -19.03 -1.78
C GLU A 39 2.99 -18.13 -0.65
N GLY A 40 1.91 -17.40 -0.94
CA GLY A 40 1.25 -16.53 0.03
C GLY A 40 2.01 -15.24 0.35
N ILE A 41 2.90 -14.78 -0.54
CA ILE A 41 3.52 -13.46 -0.44
C ILE A 41 2.42 -12.41 -0.21
N PHE A 42 2.64 -11.41 0.63
CA PHE A 42 1.65 -10.47 1.16
C PHE A 42 0.57 -11.08 2.07
N ARG A 43 0.09 -12.31 1.85
CA ARG A 43 -0.90 -12.98 2.70
C ARG A 43 -0.31 -13.46 4.01
N LYS A 44 0.85 -14.13 3.94
CA LYS A 44 1.57 -14.61 5.12
C LYS A 44 2.11 -13.43 5.93
N ASN A 45 2.12 -13.59 7.25
CA ASN A 45 2.76 -12.63 8.13
C ASN A 45 4.27 -12.93 8.21
N GLY A 46 5.07 -11.88 8.18
CA GLY A 46 6.50 -11.99 8.49
C GLY A 46 6.74 -12.24 9.99
N ASN A 47 8.00 -12.42 10.36
CA ASN A 47 8.42 -12.47 11.73
C ASN A 47 8.17 -11.11 12.42
N VAL A 48 7.32 -11.08 13.43
CA VAL A 48 6.88 -9.84 14.11
C VAL A 48 8.06 -9.12 14.77
N ARG A 49 9.00 -9.86 15.38
CA ARG A 49 10.19 -9.28 16.01
C ARG A 49 11.08 -8.62 14.95
N ARG A 50 11.37 -9.36 13.86
CA ARG A 50 12.19 -8.83 12.77
C ARG A 50 11.53 -7.62 12.09
N LEU A 51 10.19 -7.65 11.96
CA LEU A 51 9.43 -6.52 11.40
C LEU A 51 9.57 -5.25 12.25
N LYS A 52 9.57 -5.41 13.57
CA LYS A 52 9.81 -4.30 14.49
C LYS A 52 11.24 -3.79 14.38
N GLU A 53 12.22 -4.69 14.38
CA GLU A 53 13.65 -4.34 14.22
C GLU A 53 13.90 -3.55 12.93
N LEU A 54 13.30 -4.00 11.80
CA LEU A 54 13.40 -3.30 10.52
C LEU A 54 12.75 -1.91 10.56
N ALA A 55 11.54 -1.81 11.13
CA ALA A 55 10.85 -0.54 11.24
C ALA A 55 11.64 0.45 12.13
N ASP A 56 12.11 0.00 13.29
CA ASP A 56 12.89 0.83 14.23
C ASP A 56 14.24 1.26 13.62
N ALA A 57 14.85 0.41 12.80
CA ALA A 57 16.11 0.71 12.15
C ALA A 57 15.94 1.70 10.99
N LEU A 58 14.87 1.56 10.20
CA LEU A 58 14.52 2.49 9.12
C LEU A 58 14.15 3.88 9.64
N ASP A 59 13.58 3.97 10.85
CA ASP A 59 13.27 5.26 11.48
C ASP A 59 14.54 5.98 11.97
N ARG A 60 15.61 5.24 12.24
CA ARG A 60 16.88 5.82 12.75
C ARG A 60 17.88 6.13 11.64
N GLU A 61 18.11 5.22 10.73
CA GLU A 61 19.14 5.32 9.69
C GLU A 61 18.71 4.59 8.41
N VAL A 62 18.04 5.28 7.49
CA VAL A 62 17.49 4.70 6.26
C VAL A 62 18.57 4.08 5.36
N ASP A 63 19.79 4.62 5.37
CA ASP A 63 20.86 4.24 4.43
C ASP A 63 21.71 3.03 4.88
N THR A 64 21.49 2.48 6.09
CA THR A 64 22.35 1.41 6.65
C THR A 64 21.77 0.00 6.52
N ILE A 65 20.51 -0.14 6.06
CA ILE A 65 19.83 -1.43 6.00
C ILE A 65 19.85 -1.98 4.59
N ASN A 66 20.46 -3.16 4.42
CA ASN A 66 20.32 -3.91 3.18
C ASN A 66 19.03 -4.75 3.22
N LEU A 67 17.99 -4.27 2.54
CA LEU A 67 16.69 -4.98 2.49
C LEU A 67 16.78 -6.33 1.77
N LEU A 68 17.83 -6.58 0.98
CA LEU A 68 18.04 -7.85 0.28
C LEU A 68 18.44 -9.00 1.22
N ASP A 69 18.83 -8.69 2.47
CA ASP A 69 19.16 -9.70 3.48
C ASP A 69 17.91 -10.32 4.11
N ASP A 70 16.73 -9.73 3.86
CA ASP A 70 15.47 -10.19 4.41
C ASP A 70 14.66 -11.00 3.38
N HIS A 71 13.77 -11.87 3.87
CA HIS A 71 12.91 -12.69 3.03
C HIS A 71 11.79 -11.83 2.37
N PRO A 72 11.36 -12.10 1.11
CA PRO A 72 10.32 -11.33 0.42
C PRO A 72 9.01 -11.18 1.22
N VAL A 73 8.59 -12.20 1.97
CA VAL A 73 7.43 -12.14 2.88
C VAL A 73 7.62 -11.10 3.98
N GLN A 74 8.87 -10.92 4.44
CA GLN A 74 9.20 -9.92 5.47
C GLN A 74 9.07 -8.50 4.90
N LEU A 75 9.56 -8.27 3.69
CA LEU A 75 9.44 -6.99 3.02
C LEU A 75 7.99 -6.66 2.66
N ALA A 76 7.21 -7.64 2.22
CA ALA A 76 5.77 -7.48 2.01
C ALA A 76 5.03 -7.09 3.31
N ALA A 77 5.41 -7.68 4.45
CA ALA A 77 4.87 -7.32 5.76
C ALA A 77 5.29 -5.91 6.19
N LEU A 78 6.54 -5.52 5.91
CA LEU A 78 7.06 -4.17 6.18
C LEU A 78 6.30 -3.11 5.37
N LEU A 79 6.08 -3.34 4.08
CA LEU A 79 5.31 -2.45 3.22
C LEU A 79 3.88 -2.28 3.74
N LYS A 80 3.20 -3.37 4.09
CA LYS A 80 1.84 -3.29 4.67
C LYS A 80 1.81 -2.54 6.00
N LYS A 81 2.82 -2.77 6.86
CA LYS A 81 2.94 -2.04 8.13
C LYS A 81 3.11 -0.55 7.89
N PHE A 82 4.03 -0.15 7.03
CA PHE A 82 4.25 1.25 6.68
C PHE A 82 2.96 1.94 6.20
N LEU A 83 2.22 1.29 5.29
CA LEU A 83 0.96 1.84 4.76
C LEU A 83 -0.12 2.02 5.85
N ARG A 84 -0.18 1.11 6.84
CA ARG A 84 -1.11 1.22 7.97
C ARG A 84 -0.70 2.26 9.01
N ASP A 85 0.61 2.49 9.14
CA ASP A 85 1.17 3.44 10.11
C ASP A 85 1.17 4.89 9.57
N LEU A 86 0.76 5.10 8.31
CA LEU A 86 0.60 6.45 7.75
C LEU A 86 -0.37 7.29 8.59
N PRO A 87 -0.09 8.58 8.80
CA PRO A 87 -0.98 9.49 9.52
C PRO A 87 -2.39 9.58 8.94
N ASP A 88 -2.54 9.42 7.62
CA ASP A 88 -3.80 9.25 6.92
C ASP A 88 -3.66 8.10 5.92
N PRO A 89 -4.70 7.26 5.67
CA PRO A 89 -4.63 6.19 4.68
C PRO A 89 -4.17 6.68 3.32
N LEU A 90 -3.52 5.82 2.53
CA LEU A 90 -3.04 6.23 1.21
C LEU A 90 -4.18 6.69 0.28
N LEU A 91 -5.38 6.10 0.41
CA LEU A 91 -6.59 6.53 -0.31
C LEU A 91 -7.35 7.66 0.41
N THR A 92 -6.81 8.20 1.47
CA THR A 92 -7.30 9.24 2.36
C THR A 92 -8.63 8.91 3.06
N SER A 93 -8.70 9.20 4.36
CA SER A 93 -9.93 9.03 5.13
C SER A 93 -11.06 9.93 4.62
N ARG A 94 -10.72 11.09 4.04
CA ARG A 94 -11.68 12.04 3.46
C ARG A 94 -12.46 11.46 2.27
N LEU A 95 -11.85 10.57 1.48
CA LEU A 95 -12.48 9.96 0.31
C LEU A 95 -13.06 8.57 0.61
N TYR A 96 -12.95 8.09 1.86
CA TYR A 96 -13.40 6.76 2.26
C TYR A 96 -14.82 6.45 1.78
N GLU A 97 -15.78 7.31 2.15
CA GLU A 97 -17.19 7.13 1.79
C GLU A 97 -17.41 7.12 0.28
N LEU A 98 -16.69 7.96 -0.46
CA LEU A 98 -16.80 7.96 -1.93
C LEU A 98 -16.32 6.65 -2.53
N PHE A 99 -15.16 6.12 -2.08
CA PHE A 99 -14.68 4.82 -2.55
C PHE A 99 -15.65 3.69 -2.19
N VAL A 100 -16.19 3.69 -0.97
CA VAL A 100 -17.17 2.68 -0.55
C VAL A 100 -18.44 2.76 -1.38
N HIS A 101 -18.99 3.96 -1.63
CA HIS A 101 -20.19 4.14 -2.42
C HIS A 101 -20.05 3.69 -3.87
N THR A 102 -18.83 3.75 -4.45
CA THR A 102 -18.63 3.22 -5.82
C THR A 102 -18.97 1.73 -5.91
N GLN A 103 -18.88 0.97 -4.81
CA GLN A 103 -19.18 -0.46 -4.80
C GLN A 103 -20.69 -0.75 -4.91
N CYS A 104 -21.55 0.22 -4.63
CA CYS A 104 -22.99 0.11 -4.80
C CYS A 104 -23.42 0.17 -6.28
N ILE A 105 -22.53 0.60 -7.17
CA ILE A 105 -22.79 0.72 -8.60
C ILE A 105 -22.79 -0.65 -9.26
N GLN A 106 -23.92 -1.04 -9.83
CA GLN A 106 -24.11 -2.37 -10.42
C GLN A 106 -23.37 -2.53 -11.76
N GLN A 107 -23.35 -1.48 -12.59
CA GLN A 107 -22.68 -1.52 -13.89
C GLN A 107 -21.15 -1.45 -13.74
N PRO A 108 -20.39 -2.47 -14.18
CA PRO A 108 -18.93 -2.48 -14.02
C PRO A 108 -18.23 -1.29 -14.69
N ALA A 109 -18.65 -0.90 -15.90
CA ALA A 109 -18.05 0.21 -16.62
C ALA A 109 -18.25 1.55 -15.89
N GLU A 110 -19.46 1.80 -15.39
CA GLU A 110 -19.77 2.99 -14.60
C GLU A 110 -19.01 3.01 -13.29
N ARG A 111 -18.95 1.85 -12.60
CA ARG A 111 -18.16 1.71 -11.36
C ARG A 111 -16.68 2.02 -11.59
N HIS A 112 -16.06 1.48 -12.64
CA HIS A 112 -14.67 1.77 -13.00
C HIS A 112 -14.46 3.26 -13.26
N TYR A 113 -15.37 3.88 -14.00
CA TYR A 113 -15.31 5.31 -14.28
C TYR A 113 -15.36 6.14 -12.99
N LEU A 114 -16.30 5.84 -12.09
CA LEU A 114 -16.44 6.54 -10.83
C LEU A 114 -15.25 6.34 -9.89
N VAL A 115 -14.72 5.11 -9.81
CA VAL A 115 -13.47 4.85 -9.05
C VAL A 115 -12.32 5.70 -9.59
N ALA A 116 -12.17 5.78 -10.91
CA ALA A 116 -11.15 6.62 -11.54
C ALA A 116 -11.35 8.11 -11.21
N MET A 117 -12.60 8.60 -11.26
CA MET A 117 -12.93 9.98 -10.89
C MET A 117 -12.60 10.27 -9.41
N VAL A 118 -12.94 9.37 -8.49
CA VAL A 118 -12.59 9.53 -7.06
C VAL A 118 -11.07 9.49 -6.87
N ALA A 119 -10.36 8.61 -7.58
CA ALA A 119 -8.91 8.55 -7.52
C ALA A 119 -8.23 9.84 -8.00
N MET A 120 -8.82 10.56 -8.96
CA MET A 120 -8.32 11.86 -9.41
C MET A 120 -8.46 12.97 -8.37
N LEU A 121 -9.32 12.80 -7.35
CA LEU A 121 -9.44 13.73 -6.21
C LEU A 121 -8.32 13.55 -5.18
N LEU A 122 -7.57 12.47 -5.24
CA LEU A 122 -6.43 12.25 -4.34
C LEU A 122 -5.35 13.30 -4.55
N PRO A 123 -4.65 13.71 -3.48
CA PRO A 123 -3.44 14.52 -3.61
C PRO A 123 -2.41 13.85 -4.53
N ARG A 124 -1.62 14.67 -5.23
CA ARG A 124 -0.64 14.16 -6.20
C ARG A 124 0.28 13.09 -5.61
N HIS A 125 0.88 13.35 -4.45
CA HIS A 125 1.80 12.40 -3.81
C HIS A 125 1.15 11.06 -3.46
N ASN A 126 -0.15 11.03 -3.14
CA ASN A 126 -0.89 9.78 -2.94
C ASN A 126 -1.06 9.02 -4.27
N ARG A 127 -1.39 9.73 -5.37
CA ARG A 127 -1.50 9.11 -6.70
C ARG A 127 -0.16 8.56 -7.18
N ASP A 128 0.93 9.33 -7.00
CA ASP A 128 2.28 8.90 -7.37
C ASP A 128 2.67 7.60 -6.64
N ALA A 129 2.44 7.55 -5.33
CA ALA A 129 2.69 6.37 -4.53
C ALA A 129 1.80 5.17 -4.93
N LEU A 130 0.51 5.41 -5.21
CA LEU A 130 -0.42 4.38 -5.68
C LEU A 130 -0.01 3.82 -7.04
N GLU A 131 0.45 4.67 -7.96
CA GLU A 131 0.92 4.21 -9.27
C GLU A 131 2.09 3.24 -9.13
N VAL A 132 3.14 3.61 -8.38
CA VAL A 132 4.29 2.73 -8.13
C VAL A 132 3.84 1.41 -7.48
N LEU A 133 2.99 1.51 -6.46
CA LEU A 133 2.49 0.34 -5.74
C LEU A 133 1.66 -0.59 -6.64
N PHE A 134 0.72 -0.06 -7.42
CA PHE A 134 -0.15 -0.88 -8.26
C PHE A 134 0.59 -1.49 -9.46
N VAL A 135 1.53 -0.77 -10.07
CA VAL A 135 2.41 -1.33 -11.11
C VAL A 135 3.24 -2.48 -10.53
N PHE A 136 3.77 -2.30 -9.33
CA PHE A 136 4.52 -3.35 -8.62
C PHE A 136 3.63 -4.56 -8.27
N LEU A 137 2.46 -4.35 -7.68
CA LEU A 137 1.54 -5.44 -7.31
C LEU A 137 1.02 -6.19 -8.55
N ARG A 138 0.78 -5.49 -9.67
CA ARG A 138 0.44 -6.12 -10.94
C ARG A 138 1.57 -7.02 -11.44
N TRP A 139 2.83 -6.57 -11.31
CA TRP A 139 3.99 -7.40 -11.64
C TRP A 139 4.08 -8.62 -10.71
N VAL A 140 3.90 -8.47 -9.39
CA VAL A 140 3.86 -9.60 -8.44
C VAL A 140 2.78 -10.61 -8.83
N ALA A 141 1.61 -10.15 -9.25
CA ALA A 141 0.50 -11.03 -9.66
C ALA A 141 0.86 -11.93 -10.85
N THR A 142 1.82 -11.57 -11.70
CA THR A 142 2.26 -12.42 -12.81
C THR A 142 2.94 -13.72 -12.35
N PHE A 143 3.41 -13.75 -11.10
CA PHE A 143 4.02 -14.92 -10.46
C PHE A 143 3.01 -15.75 -9.63
N ALA A 144 1.71 -15.47 -9.75
CA ALA A 144 0.69 -16.18 -8.98
C ALA A 144 0.61 -17.66 -9.36
N TYR A 145 0.74 -17.96 -10.63
CA TYR A 145 0.65 -19.29 -11.19
C TYR A 145 1.74 -19.45 -12.24
N ILE A 146 2.86 -20.08 -11.86
CA ILE A 146 3.98 -20.36 -12.77
C ILE A 146 3.70 -21.68 -13.50
N ASP A 147 3.23 -22.68 -12.73
CA ASP A 147 2.74 -23.98 -13.22
C ASP A 147 1.66 -24.51 -12.24
N ASP A 148 1.26 -25.77 -12.38
CA ASP A 148 0.20 -26.38 -11.54
C ASP A 148 0.60 -26.48 -10.07
N GLU A 149 1.88 -26.57 -9.75
CA GLU A 149 2.40 -26.75 -8.39
C GLU A 149 3.09 -25.49 -7.85
N ALA A 150 3.70 -24.68 -8.72
CA ALA A 150 4.50 -23.51 -8.34
C ALA A 150 3.76 -22.17 -8.53
N GLY A 151 4.18 -21.20 -7.74
CA GLY A 151 3.71 -19.81 -7.79
C GLY A 151 3.18 -19.33 -6.47
N SER A 152 3.06 -18.00 -6.36
CA SER A 152 2.69 -17.35 -5.09
C SER A 152 1.23 -17.55 -4.69
N ARG A 153 0.35 -17.95 -5.60
CA ARG A 153 -1.12 -18.01 -5.45
C ARG A 153 -1.73 -16.64 -5.09
N MET A 154 -0.99 -15.57 -5.40
CA MET A 154 -1.38 -14.19 -5.12
C MET A 154 -1.66 -13.44 -6.43
N ASP A 155 -2.78 -13.78 -7.05
CA ASP A 155 -3.33 -13.07 -8.19
C ASP A 155 -3.89 -11.69 -7.81
N ILE A 156 -4.37 -10.92 -8.79
CA ILE A 156 -4.88 -9.56 -8.56
C ILE A 156 -6.02 -9.53 -7.52
N PRO A 157 -7.06 -10.40 -7.58
CA PRO A 157 -8.10 -10.43 -6.55
C PRO A 157 -7.57 -10.73 -5.14
N ASN A 158 -6.66 -11.68 -5.01
CA ASN A 158 -6.06 -12.02 -3.71
C ASN A 158 -5.19 -10.89 -3.17
N LEU A 159 -4.34 -10.27 -4.00
CA LEU A 159 -3.55 -9.10 -3.62
C LEU A 159 -4.45 -7.92 -3.23
N ALA A 160 -5.51 -7.64 -3.99
CA ALA A 160 -6.45 -6.58 -3.67
C ALA A 160 -7.10 -6.80 -2.29
N THR A 161 -7.56 -8.02 -2.00
CA THR A 161 -8.16 -8.38 -0.72
C THR A 161 -7.20 -8.15 0.45
N VAL A 162 -5.94 -8.54 0.30
CA VAL A 162 -4.94 -8.43 1.36
C VAL A 162 -4.43 -6.99 1.55
N MET A 163 -4.34 -6.23 0.45
CA MET A 163 -3.80 -4.86 0.48
C MET A 163 -4.85 -3.81 0.85
N ALA A 164 -6.13 -4.00 0.48
CA ALA A 164 -7.19 -3.02 0.72
C ALA A 164 -7.25 -2.50 2.17
N PRO A 165 -7.16 -3.33 3.23
CA PRO A 165 -7.17 -2.83 4.61
C PRO A 165 -5.96 -1.98 5.00
N SER A 166 -4.90 -1.99 4.20
CA SER A 166 -3.71 -1.16 4.42
C SER A 166 -3.75 0.15 3.63
N LEU A 167 -4.62 0.24 2.63
CA LEU A 167 -4.75 1.40 1.74
C LEU A 167 -5.93 2.29 2.09
N LEU A 168 -7.01 1.70 2.59
CA LEU A 168 -8.25 2.38 2.89
C LEU A 168 -8.87 1.81 4.17
N TYR A 169 -9.02 2.63 5.18
CA TYR A 169 -9.70 2.30 6.42
C TYR A 169 -10.42 3.52 6.99
N SER A 170 -11.58 3.30 7.59
CA SER A 170 -12.25 4.36 8.35
C SER A 170 -11.49 4.59 9.64
N ARG A 171 -11.05 5.82 9.86
CA ARG A 171 -10.72 6.23 11.23
C ARG A 171 -12.04 6.41 11.95
N SER A 172 -12.37 5.47 12.83
CA SER A 172 -13.42 5.70 13.83
C SER A 172 -13.09 7.02 14.52
N THR A 173 -13.93 8.02 14.35
CA THR A 173 -13.98 9.20 15.19
C THR A 173 -14.55 8.77 16.55
N ALA A 174 -13.79 7.95 17.28
CA ALA A 174 -13.98 7.87 18.71
C ALA A 174 -13.61 9.27 19.23
N PRO A 175 -14.54 10.00 19.91
CA PRO A 175 -14.23 11.30 20.45
C PRO A 175 -12.99 11.16 21.32
N THR A 176 -11.99 11.98 21.05
CA THR A 176 -10.81 12.04 21.90
C THR A 176 -11.27 12.30 23.33
N ARG A 177 -10.61 11.70 24.30
CA ARG A 177 -10.97 11.77 25.73
C ARG A 177 -11.25 13.19 26.22
N GLY A 178 -10.80 14.22 25.49
CA GLY A 178 -11.08 15.63 25.71
C GLY A 178 -12.45 16.09 25.22
N GLU A 179 -12.94 15.58 24.11
CA GLU A 179 -14.27 15.96 23.56
C GLU A 179 -15.40 15.29 24.34
N ALA A 180 -15.17 14.08 24.90
CA ALA A 180 -16.15 13.42 25.78
C ALA A 180 -16.35 14.17 27.11
N MET A 181 -15.36 14.95 27.60
CA MET A 181 -15.51 15.78 28.82
C MET A 181 -16.34 17.06 28.59
N VAL A 182 -16.32 17.59 27.35
CA VAL A 182 -17.10 18.80 27.02
C VAL A 182 -18.58 18.47 26.80
N ALA A 183 -18.89 17.28 26.27
CA ALA A 183 -20.27 16.84 26.04
C ALA A 183 -21.04 16.45 27.35
N GLN A 184 -20.36 16.29 28.47
CA GLN A 184 -20.98 16.00 29.78
C GLN A 184 -21.16 17.25 30.66
N SER A 185 -20.83 18.42 30.12
CA SER A 185 -20.86 19.71 30.86
C SER A 185 -21.92 20.68 30.34
N VAL A 186 -22.93 20.21 29.58
CA VAL A 186 -24.08 21.00 29.09
C VAL A 186 -25.37 20.41 29.58
#